data_89e08471ddc3bc68f8bc65ebe7d8e091
#
_entry.id   89e08471ddc3bc68f8bc65ebe7d8e091
#
_cell.length_a   1.000
_cell.length_b   1.000
_cell.length_c   1.000
_cell.angle_alpha   90.00
_cell.angle_beta   90.00
_cell.angle_gamma   90.00
#
_symmetry.space_group_name_H-M   'P 1'
#
loop_
_entity.id
_entity.type
_entity.pdbx_description
1 polymer ?
#
loop_
_entity_poly.entity_id
_entity_poly.type
_entity_poly.pdbx_seq_one_letter_code
_entity_poly.pdbx_strand_id
1 'polypeptide(L)' 'MKKGQVVEGIVKEIQFPNKGMVEVEGEERKVIVKNVLPGQKVKASVNKIRKGKAEGRLLEVLEKSSEEIES' A
#
# COMPACT_ATOMS: atom_id res chain seq x y z
N MET A 1 -3.58 -13.34 -4.77
CA MET A 1 -3.75 -12.54 -3.55
C MET A 1 -4.95 -13.05 -2.79
N LYS A 2 -4.79 -13.26 -1.51
CA LYS A 2 -5.85 -13.83 -0.66
C LYS A 2 -6.16 -12.90 0.50
N LYS A 3 -7.38 -12.99 0.97
CA LYS A 3 -7.80 -12.27 2.16
C LYS A 3 -6.96 -12.72 3.35
N GLY A 4 -6.41 -11.78 4.07
CA GLY A 4 -5.52 -12.06 5.20
C GLY A 4 -4.06 -12.22 4.84
N GLN A 5 -3.74 -12.16 3.56
CA GLN A 5 -2.37 -12.25 3.11
C GLN A 5 -1.62 -10.96 3.39
N VAL A 6 -0.36 -11.08 3.77
CA VAL A 6 0.51 -9.91 3.93
C VAL A 6 1.27 -9.68 2.65
N VAL A 7 1.22 -8.46 2.15
CA VAL A 7 1.89 -8.09 0.90
C VAL A 7 2.76 -6.86 1.14
N GLU A 8 3.76 -6.71 0.29
CA GLU A 8 4.66 -5.57 0.33
C GLU A 8 4.62 -4.88 -1.01
N GLY A 9 4.66 -3.58 -0.99
CA GLY A 9 4.65 -2.83 -2.23
C GLY A 9 5.00 -1.37 -2.00
N ILE A 10 5.03 -0.63 -3.10
CA ILE A 10 5.38 0.79 -3.07
C ILE A 10 4.13 1.62 -3.34
N VAL A 11 3.95 2.66 -2.54
CA VAL A 11 2.84 3.58 -2.71
C VAL A 11 3.12 4.44 -3.94
N LYS A 12 2.27 4.34 -4.95
CA LYS A 12 2.44 5.07 -6.19
C LYS A 12 1.70 6.40 -6.20
N GLU A 13 0.54 6.44 -5.60
CA GLU A 13 -0.20 7.70 -5.51
C GLU A 13 -1.17 7.66 -4.34
N ILE A 14 -1.60 8.82 -3.95
CA ILE A 14 -2.57 8.97 -2.87
C ILE A 14 -3.84 9.55 -3.47
N GLN A 15 -4.97 8.94 -3.16
CA GLN A 15 -6.26 9.45 -3.56
C GLN A 15 -6.96 10.07 -2.36
N PHE A 16 -7.68 11.13 -2.64
CA PHE A 16 -8.45 11.81 -1.61
C PHE A 16 -9.57 10.88 -1.09
N PRO A 17 -9.84 10.87 0.21
CA PRO A 17 -9.22 11.76 1.22
C PRO A 17 -7.91 11.24 1.79
N ASN A 18 -7.65 9.95 1.79
CA ASN A 18 -6.45 9.40 2.41
C ASN A 18 -6.22 7.94 2.03
N LYS A 19 -6.38 7.65 0.76
CA LYS A 19 -6.23 6.28 0.26
C LYS A 19 -4.98 6.18 -0.58
N GLY A 20 -4.02 5.39 -0.12
CA GLY A 20 -2.78 5.16 -0.86
C GLY A 20 -2.93 3.96 -1.78
N MET A 21 -2.52 4.14 -3.01
CA MET A 21 -2.52 3.05 -3.99
C MET A 21 -1.15 2.39 -3.95
N VAL A 22 -1.10 1.19 -3.42
CA VAL A 22 0.14 0.44 -3.28
C VAL A 22 0.26 -0.55 -4.44
N GLU A 23 1.37 -0.46 -5.15
CA GLU A 23 1.65 -1.39 -6.22
C GLU A 23 2.48 -2.55 -5.67
N VAL A 24 1.92 -3.73 -5.73
CA VAL A 24 2.58 -4.93 -5.22
C VAL A 24 3.30 -5.63 -6.37
N GLU A 25 4.56 -5.90 -6.18
CA GLU A 25 5.36 -6.58 -7.19
C GLU A 25 4.83 -7.99 -7.42
N GLY A 26 4.65 -8.33 -8.68
CA GLY A 26 4.13 -9.64 -9.05
C GLY A 26 2.61 -9.73 -9.05
N GLU A 27 1.92 -8.67 -8.69
CA GLU A 27 0.46 -8.62 -8.68
C GLU A 27 -0.02 -7.54 -9.62
N GLU A 28 -1.07 -7.82 -10.35
CA GLU A 28 -1.67 -6.83 -11.23
C GLU A 28 -2.63 -5.91 -10.49
N ARG A 29 -3.11 -6.36 -9.35
CA ARG A 29 -4.05 -5.59 -8.55
C ARG A 29 -3.32 -4.63 -7.64
N LYS A 30 -3.88 -3.47 -7.48
CA LYS A 30 -3.35 -2.50 -6.53
C LYS A 30 -4.05 -2.67 -5.20
N VAL A 31 -3.30 -2.46 -4.14
CA VAL A 31 -3.83 -2.54 -2.79
C VAL A 31 -4.06 -1.14 -2.28
N ILE A 32 -5.23 -0.88 -1.75
CA ILE A 32 -5.56 0.42 -1.17
C ILE A 32 -5.28 0.37 0.32
N VAL A 33 -4.37 1.24 0.76
CA VAL A 33 -3.94 1.31 2.15
C VAL A 33 -4.05 2.76 2.61
N LYS A 34 -4.57 2.97 3.80
CA LYS A 34 -4.70 4.31 4.37
C LYS A 34 -3.47 4.69 5.18
N ASN A 35 -3.30 5.97 5.39
CA ASN A 35 -2.22 6.52 6.23
C ASN A 35 -0.82 6.22 5.69
N VAL A 36 -0.67 6.29 4.38
CA VAL A 36 0.62 6.10 3.73
C VAL A 36 0.96 7.34 2.91
N LEU A 37 2.22 7.46 2.54
CA LEU A 37 2.71 8.57 1.71
C LEU A 37 3.22 8.02 0.38
N PRO A 38 3.15 8.81 -0.69
CA PRO A 38 3.64 8.35 -1.99
C PRO A 38 5.15 8.13 -1.93
N GLY A 39 5.59 7.06 -2.55
CA GLY A 39 7.00 6.71 -2.57
C GLY A 39 7.47 5.83 -1.43
N GLN A 40 6.62 5.61 -0.43
CA GLN A 40 6.98 4.71 0.67
C GLN A 40 6.86 3.25 0.24
N LYS A 41 7.74 2.44 0.77
CA LYS A 41 7.58 1.00 0.66
C LYS A 41 6.92 0.52 1.94
N VAL A 42 5.79 -0.14 1.80
CA VAL A 42 4.98 -0.50 2.97
C VAL A 42 4.60 -1.97 2.94
N LYS A 43 4.33 -2.48 4.11
CA LYS A 43 3.80 -3.82 4.29
C LYS A 43 2.36 -3.69 4.75
N ALA A 44 1.48 -4.40 4.11
CA ALA A 44 0.06 -4.33 4.42
C ALA A 44 -0.57 -5.70 4.45
N SER A 45 -1.62 -5.83 5.23
CA SER A 45 -2.41 -7.05 5.30
C SER A 45 -3.67 -6.84 4.46
N VAL A 46 -3.94 -7.79 3.58
CA VAL A 46 -5.12 -7.70 2.71
C VAL A 46 -6.35 -8.06 3.53
N ASN A 47 -7.27 -7.12 3.64
CA ASN A 47 -8.51 -7.32 4.38
C ASN A 47 -9.68 -7.66 3.49
N LYS A 48 -9.67 -7.11 2.27
CA LYS A 48 -10.81 -7.24 1.37
C LYS A 48 -10.31 -7.26 -0.06
N ILE A 49 -10.88 -8.13 -0.85
CA ILE A 49 -10.53 -8.24 -2.26
C ILE A 49 -11.79 -7.96 -3.07
N ARG A 50 -11.67 -7.04 -4.03
CA ARG A 50 -12.73 -6.70 -4.96
C ARG A 50 -12.23 -6.90 -6.38
N LYS A 51 -13.12 -6.82 -7.34
CA LYS A 51 -12.75 -6.92 -8.74
C LYS A 51 -11.69 -5.87 -9.08
N GLY A 52 -10.51 -6.32 -9.42
CA GLY A 52 -9.43 -5.43 -9.83
C GLY A 52 -8.77 -4.63 -8.74
N LYS A 53 -9.21 -4.76 -7.50
CA LYS A 53 -8.65 -4.00 -6.38
C LYS A 53 -8.65 -4.84 -5.12
N ALA A 54 -7.73 -4.52 -4.23
CA ALA A 54 -7.72 -5.11 -2.90
C ALA A 54 -7.59 -3.97 -1.90
N GLU A 55 -8.14 -4.16 -0.72
CA GLU A 55 -8.02 -3.19 0.36
C GLU A 55 -7.26 -3.85 1.49
N GLY A 56 -6.35 -3.12 2.08
CA GLY A 56 -5.54 -3.64 3.14
C GLY A 56 -5.30 -2.64 4.23
N ARG A 57 -4.67 -3.11 5.27
CA ARG A 57 -4.31 -2.29 6.42
C ARG A 57 -2.80 -2.17 6.49
N LEU A 58 -2.32 -0.98 6.75
CA LEU A 58 -0.90 -0.74 6.92
C LEU A 58 -0.40 -1.48 8.17
N LEU A 59 0.61 -2.30 7.98
CA LEU A 59 1.27 -2.99 9.07
C LEU A 59 2.57 -2.32 9.45
N GLU A 60 3.36 -1.96 8.44
CA GLU A 60 4.68 -1.40 8.68
C GLU A 60 5.16 -0.63 7.47
N VAL A 61 5.93 0.41 7.70
CA VAL A 61 6.61 1.15 6.65
C VAL A 61 8.02 0.58 6.55
N LEU A 62 8.34 -0.01 5.40
CA LEU A 62 9.63 -0.66 5.19
C LEU A 62 10.71 0.32 4.75
N GLU A 63 10.34 1.27 3.90
CA GLU A 63 11.23 2.31 3.44
C GLU A 63 10.51 3.64 3.45
N LYS A 64 11.20 4.67 3.84
CA LYS A 64 10.62 6.00 3.87
C LYS A 64 10.54 6.57 2.46
N SER A 65 9.57 7.43 2.25
CA SER A 65 9.46 8.18 1.01
C SER A 65 10.70 9.04 0.83
N SER A 66 11.11 9.23 -0.42
CA SER A 66 12.22 10.13 -0.71
C SER A 66 11.89 11.58 -0.35
N GLU A 67 10.63 11.88 -0.15
CA GLU A 67 10.19 13.20 0.28
C GLU A 67 10.27 13.39 1.79
N GLU A 68 10.45 12.31 2.54
CA GLU A 68 10.64 12.42 3.96
C GLU A 68 12.09 12.76 4.24
N ILE A 69 12.28 13.86 4.88
CA ILE A 69 13.63 14.30 5.23
C ILE A 69 13.95 13.85 6.63
N GLU A 70 15.01 13.11 6.77
CA GLU A 70 15.50 12.77 8.08
C GLU A 70 16.44 13.85 8.55
N SER A 71 16.12 14.36 9.66
CA SER A 71 16.99 15.34 10.28
C SER A 71 18.07 14.69 11.10
#